data_fa4aec2a72cea930a9498bfa01fd4d5a
#
_entry.id   fa4aec2a72cea930a9498bfa01fd4d5a
#
_cell.length_a   1.000
_cell.length_b   1.000
_cell.length_c   1.000
_cell.angle_alpha   90.00
_cell.angle_beta   90.00
_cell.angle_gamma   90.00
#
_symmetry.space_group_name_H-M   'P 1'
#
loop_
_entity.id
_entity.type
_entity.pdbx_description
1 polymer ?
#
loop_
_entity_poly.entity_id
_entity_poly.type
_entity_poly.pdbx_seq_one_letter_code
_entity_poly.pdbx_strand_id
1 'polypeptide(L)'
;WVTAAHERGLQLHAWINPYRITIDGEDEWNAIPDSSPAKQHPEWVVKYNDNYYFNPGIPAVQQLVVDGAAEIVKNYDVDGIHLDDYFYPGTDFADEATYERYGQDFSRIGDWRRDNVNTLIAALDETLHTLDKNLSFGVSPAGIWENKSANSKGSNTQGQSSYSELYCDSLQWINAGTVDYICPQLYWSIGFEPADFQTLVKWWQKAVSTSDVALYIGIGAYRSAEAQPGDTWYGTDEIERQLTLLDDSIDIQGEVFFSYASLESIDGCPAFLTTHYAEDKPVTKPDTDNSGTITQEEAQQQATLLDMLSRFIVSLFR
;
A
#
# COMPACT_ATOMS: atom_id res chain seq x y z
N TRP A 1 19.68 1.47 -6.19
CA TRP A 1 18.33 1.97 -6.41
C TRP A 1 18.18 3.40 -5.90
N VAL A 2 18.41 3.67 -4.60
CA VAL A 2 18.28 5.00 -3.97
C VAL A 2 19.01 6.07 -4.77
N THR A 3 20.32 5.90 -5.00
CA THR A 3 21.13 6.85 -5.78
C THR A 3 20.55 7.10 -7.17
N ALA A 4 20.11 6.03 -7.86
CA ALA A 4 19.56 6.17 -9.20
C ALA A 4 18.19 6.88 -9.22
N ALA A 5 17.38 6.73 -8.18
CA ALA A 5 16.13 7.48 -8.01
C ALA A 5 16.40 8.95 -7.76
N HIS A 6 17.27 9.27 -6.79
CA HIS A 6 17.61 10.63 -6.41
C HIS A 6 18.28 11.43 -7.53
N GLU A 7 19.19 10.81 -8.31
CA GLU A 7 19.79 11.43 -9.51
C GLU A 7 18.73 11.86 -10.55
N ARG A 8 17.52 11.32 -10.43
CA ARG A 8 16.40 11.61 -11.32
C ARG A 8 15.30 12.44 -10.67
N GLY A 9 15.52 12.92 -9.45
CA GLY A 9 14.53 13.67 -8.70
C GLY A 9 13.34 12.84 -8.23
N LEU A 10 13.48 11.50 -8.17
CA LEU A 10 12.46 10.59 -7.71
C LEU A 10 12.68 10.25 -6.23
N GLN A 11 11.61 10.13 -5.47
CA GLN A 11 11.62 9.53 -4.14
C GLN A 11 11.56 8.01 -4.23
N LEU A 12 12.19 7.33 -3.29
CA LEU A 12 12.17 5.88 -3.19
C LEU A 12 11.68 5.46 -1.81
N HIS A 13 10.50 4.84 -1.77
CA HIS A 13 9.95 4.24 -0.55
C HIS A 13 10.26 2.74 -0.53
N ALA A 14 10.77 2.24 0.58
CA ALA A 14 10.97 0.81 0.77
C ALA A 14 9.64 0.14 1.13
N TRP A 15 9.19 -0.77 0.26
CA TRP A 15 7.97 -1.54 0.49
C TRP A 15 8.27 -2.79 1.33
N ILE A 16 7.53 -2.95 2.42
CA ILE A 16 7.65 -4.07 3.36
C ILE A 16 6.29 -4.78 3.47
N ASN A 17 6.30 -6.10 3.29
CA ASN A 17 5.23 -6.97 3.74
C ASN A 17 5.53 -7.39 5.19
N PRO A 18 4.71 -6.99 6.18
CA PRO A 18 5.11 -7.12 7.58
C PRO A 18 5.13 -8.55 8.11
N TYR A 19 4.25 -9.43 7.64
CA TYR A 19 4.05 -10.72 8.30
C TYR A 19 4.08 -11.94 7.39
N ARG A 20 3.88 -11.80 6.08
CA ARG A 20 3.91 -12.95 5.19
C ARG A 20 5.34 -13.44 4.96
N ILE A 21 5.59 -14.72 5.21
CA ILE A 21 6.91 -15.35 5.10
C ILE A 21 7.07 -16.02 3.73
N THR A 22 6.02 -16.68 3.23
CA THR A 22 6.07 -17.40 1.94
C THR A 22 4.90 -17.04 1.03
N ILE A 23 5.09 -17.23 -0.28
CA ILE A 23 4.08 -17.10 -1.35
C ILE A 23 3.84 -18.46 -2.02
N ASP A 24 4.90 -19.26 -2.17
CA ASP A 24 4.91 -20.54 -2.85
C ASP A 24 4.92 -21.74 -1.88
N GLY A 25 4.45 -21.53 -0.67
CA GLY A 25 4.16 -22.59 0.28
C GLY A 25 5.38 -23.32 0.84
N GLU A 26 5.32 -24.65 0.82
CA GLU A 26 6.28 -25.54 1.48
C GLU A 26 7.68 -25.50 0.85
N ASP A 27 7.76 -25.38 -0.48
CA ASP A 27 9.05 -25.35 -1.19
C ASP A 27 9.84 -24.09 -0.82
N GLU A 28 9.19 -22.95 -0.77
CA GLU A 28 9.79 -21.68 -0.33
C GLU A 28 10.14 -21.75 1.17
N TRP A 29 9.26 -22.30 2.00
CA TRP A 29 9.54 -22.52 3.42
C TRP A 29 10.81 -23.35 3.63
N ASN A 30 10.98 -24.44 2.87
CA ASN A 30 12.15 -25.29 2.98
C ASN A 30 13.45 -24.62 2.50
N ALA A 31 13.34 -23.64 1.60
CA ALA A 31 14.48 -22.86 1.10
C ALA A 31 14.92 -21.73 2.07
N ILE A 32 14.11 -21.36 3.05
CA ILE A 32 14.48 -20.33 4.04
C ILE A 32 15.68 -20.82 4.87
N PRO A 33 16.74 -19.98 5.03
CA PRO A 33 17.91 -20.33 5.83
C PRO A 33 17.56 -20.58 7.30
N ASP A 34 18.27 -21.50 7.95
CA ASP A 34 18.12 -21.79 9.40
C ASP A 34 18.41 -20.56 10.28
N SER A 35 19.15 -19.59 9.79
CA SER A 35 19.40 -18.30 10.47
C SER A 35 18.22 -17.33 10.44
N SER A 36 17.19 -17.60 9.64
CA SER A 36 15.99 -16.76 9.60
C SER A 36 15.26 -16.79 10.94
N PRO A 37 14.72 -15.66 11.43
CA PRO A 37 13.87 -15.61 12.62
C PRO A 37 12.71 -16.61 12.56
N ALA A 38 12.14 -16.85 11.39
CA ALA A 38 11.06 -17.81 11.21
C ALA A 38 11.47 -19.26 11.49
N LYS A 39 12.72 -19.63 11.20
CA LYS A 39 13.28 -20.95 11.52
C LYS A 39 13.78 -21.05 12.95
N GLN A 40 14.33 -19.96 13.48
CA GLN A 40 14.82 -19.90 14.87
C GLN A 40 13.69 -19.87 15.89
N HIS A 41 12.54 -19.32 15.51
CA HIS A 41 11.35 -19.14 16.35
C HIS A 41 10.10 -19.75 15.68
N PRO A 42 10.03 -21.08 15.54
CA PRO A 42 8.87 -21.72 14.90
C PRO A 42 7.55 -21.45 15.66
N GLU A 43 7.62 -21.11 16.96
CA GLU A 43 6.47 -20.69 17.77
C GLU A 43 5.92 -19.31 17.38
N TRP A 44 6.63 -18.54 16.55
CA TRP A 44 6.16 -17.26 15.99
C TRP A 44 5.42 -17.43 14.69
N VAL A 45 5.42 -18.63 14.12
CA VAL A 45 4.94 -18.90 12.77
C VAL A 45 3.61 -19.63 12.78
N VAL A 46 2.68 -19.19 11.96
CA VAL A 46 1.40 -19.85 11.71
C VAL A 46 1.33 -20.24 10.24
N LYS A 47 0.97 -21.48 9.97
CA LYS A 47 0.62 -21.91 8.62
C LYS A 47 -0.84 -21.58 8.36
N TYR A 48 -1.09 -20.80 7.31
CA TYR A 48 -2.41 -20.42 6.86
C TYR A 48 -2.58 -20.77 5.39
N ASN A 49 -3.53 -21.62 5.09
CA ASN A 49 -3.62 -22.30 3.80
C ASN A 49 -2.29 -23.03 3.50
N ASP A 50 -1.67 -22.74 2.35
CA ASP A 50 -0.38 -23.35 1.99
C ASP A 50 0.82 -22.47 2.36
N ASN A 51 0.61 -21.26 2.88
CA ASN A 51 1.67 -20.29 3.17
C ASN A 51 1.95 -20.14 4.67
N TYR A 52 3.09 -19.54 4.97
CA TYR A 52 3.56 -19.29 6.33
C TYR A 52 3.57 -17.80 6.64
N TYR A 53 3.15 -17.47 7.85
CA TYR A 53 3.03 -16.09 8.32
C TYR A 53 3.64 -15.97 9.73
N PHE A 54 4.27 -14.85 10.02
CA PHE A 54 4.51 -14.46 11.39
C PHE A 54 3.18 -14.13 12.08
N ASN A 55 3.08 -14.49 13.37
CA ASN A 55 1.86 -14.22 14.14
C ASN A 55 1.86 -12.76 14.64
N PRO A 56 0.97 -11.89 14.15
CA PRO A 56 0.94 -10.47 14.52
C PRO A 56 0.64 -10.20 16.00
N GLY A 57 0.05 -11.18 16.69
CA GLY A 57 -0.29 -11.09 18.10
C GLY A 57 0.88 -11.35 19.06
N ILE A 58 2.08 -11.62 18.54
CA ILE A 58 3.28 -11.84 19.36
C ILE A 58 4.10 -10.55 19.42
N PRO A 59 4.30 -9.93 20.61
CA PRO A 59 5.04 -8.67 20.74
C PRO A 59 6.46 -8.72 20.17
N ALA A 60 7.16 -9.86 20.29
CA ALA A 60 8.50 -10.02 19.71
C ALA A 60 8.48 -10.02 18.16
N VAL A 61 7.39 -10.46 17.53
CA VAL A 61 7.20 -10.38 16.07
C VAL A 61 6.95 -8.94 15.65
N GLN A 62 6.12 -8.19 16.36
CA GLN A 62 5.93 -6.76 16.09
C GLN A 62 7.26 -6.01 16.17
N GLN A 63 8.06 -6.29 17.22
CA GLN A 63 9.40 -5.70 17.37
C GLN A 63 10.34 -6.09 16.22
N LEU A 64 10.29 -7.33 15.72
CA LEU A 64 11.06 -7.76 14.55
C LEU A 64 10.77 -6.91 13.32
N VAL A 65 9.49 -6.59 13.07
CA VAL A 65 9.09 -5.75 11.94
C VAL A 65 9.59 -4.32 12.12
N VAL A 66 9.44 -3.75 13.33
CA VAL A 66 9.93 -2.41 13.68
C VAL A 66 11.45 -2.32 13.51
N ASP A 67 12.19 -3.31 14.02
CA ASP A 67 13.65 -3.38 13.91
C ASP A 67 14.10 -3.47 12.44
N GLY A 68 13.39 -4.25 11.62
CA GLY A 68 13.66 -4.37 10.19
C GLY A 68 13.45 -3.07 9.44
N ALA A 69 12.34 -2.37 9.70
CA ALA A 69 12.09 -1.05 9.12
C ALA A 69 13.15 -0.02 9.55
N ALA A 70 13.49 -0.03 10.86
CA ALA A 70 14.54 0.84 11.40
C ALA A 70 15.93 0.54 10.81
N GLU A 71 16.23 -0.73 10.51
CA GLU A 71 17.47 -1.11 9.85
C GLU A 71 17.56 -0.53 8.44
N ILE A 72 16.47 -0.59 7.67
CA ILE A 72 16.41 0.00 6.33
C ILE A 72 16.73 1.50 6.40
N VAL A 73 16.04 2.25 7.24
CA VAL A 73 16.23 3.71 7.37
C VAL A 73 17.64 4.08 7.84
N LYS A 74 18.26 3.29 8.71
CA LYS A 74 19.63 3.54 9.19
C LYS A 74 20.70 3.26 8.14
N ASN A 75 20.47 2.36 7.21
CA ASN A 75 21.47 1.89 6.27
C ASN A 75 21.29 2.42 4.85
N TYR A 76 20.10 2.91 4.51
CA TYR A 76 19.76 3.37 3.17
C TYR A 76 19.05 4.72 3.26
N ASP A 77 19.39 5.64 2.36
CA ASP A 77 18.81 6.97 2.24
C ASP A 77 17.46 6.92 1.51
N VAL A 78 16.50 6.11 2.06
CA VAL A 78 15.16 6.00 1.50
C VAL A 78 14.31 7.18 1.94
N ASP A 79 13.36 7.61 1.10
CA ASP A 79 12.47 8.74 1.37
C ASP A 79 11.23 8.31 2.17
N GLY A 80 10.96 7.01 2.24
CA GLY A 80 9.83 6.49 2.99
C GLY A 80 9.85 4.99 3.22
N ILE A 81 8.96 4.57 4.11
CA ILE A 81 8.59 3.17 4.34
C ILE A 81 7.11 3.00 3.96
N HIS A 82 6.81 1.96 3.21
CA HIS A 82 5.47 1.61 2.77
C HIS A 82 5.10 0.19 3.18
N LEU A 83 3.97 0.02 3.85
CA LEU A 83 3.40 -1.30 4.10
C LEU A 83 2.24 -1.59 3.14
N ASP A 84 2.09 -2.85 2.75
CA ASP A 84 0.92 -3.32 2.01
C ASP A 84 -0.25 -3.72 2.94
N ASP A 85 -1.17 -4.57 2.47
CA ASP A 85 -2.36 -5.02 3.20
C ASP A 85 -2.19 -6.40 3.87
N TYR A 86 -1.00 -6.99 3.83
CA TYR A 86 -0.76 -8.34 4.35
C TYR A 86 -0.47 -8.36 5.86
N PHE A 87 -1.48 -8.00 6.66
CA PHE A 87 -1.44 -8.14 8.12
C PHE A 87 -1.97 -9.51 8.54
N TYR A 88 -3.24 -9.64 8.87
CA TYR A 88 -3.87 -10.95 9.04
C TYR A 88 -4.42 -11.44 7.71
N PRO A 89 -4.16 -12.71 7.31
CA PRO A 89 -4.61 -13.22 6.01
C PRO A 89 -6.10 -13.58 5.95
N GLY A 90 -6.77 -13.68 7.11
CA GLY A 90 -8.19 -14.01 7.19
C GLY A 90 -8.68 -14.23 8.61
N THR A 91 -9.99 -14.48 8.73
CA THR A 91 -10.68 -14.58 10.02
C THR A 91 -10.41 -15.89 10.77
N ASP A 92 -10.01 -16.93 10.07
CA ASP A 92 -9.69 -18.27 10.59
C ASP A 92 -8.18 -18.49 10.80
N PHE A 93 -7.44 -17.41 11.00
CA PHE A 93 -6.02 -17.47 11.37
C PHE A 93 -5.86 -18.12 12.75
N ALA A 94 -5.01 -19.15 12.84
CA ALA A 94 -4.88 -20.00 14.02
C ALA A 94 -3.98 -19.36 15.10
N ASP A 95 -4.49 -18.35 15.79
CA ASP A 95 -3.78 -17.62 16.86
C ASP A 95 -4.51 -17.61 18.22
N GLU A 96 -5.47 -18.52 18.44
CA GLU A 96 -6.26 -18.59 19.67
C GLU A 96 -5.38 -18.74 20.91
N ALA A 97 -4.34 -19.57 20.86
CA ALA A 97 -3.40 -19.74 21.98
C ALA A 97 -2.60 -18.46 22.28
N THR A 98 -2.34 -17.66 21.26
CA THR A 98 -1.69 -16.35 21.40
C THR A 98 -2.66 -15.34 22.01
N TYR A 99 -3.92 -15.36 21.59
CA TYR A 99 -4.99 -14.55 22.17
C TYR A 99 -5.22 -14.89 23.67
N GLU A 100 -5.26 -16.17 24.04
CA GLU A 100 -5.34 -16.59 25.43
C GLU A 100 -4.19 -16.04 26.27
N ARG A 101 -3.02 -15.89 25.68
CA ARG A 101 -1.81 -15.41 26.37
C ARG A 101 -1.72 -13.89 26.47
N TYR A 102 -2.04 -13.18 25.39
CA TYR A 102 -1.77 -11.74 25.23
C TYR A 102 -3.03 -10.88 25.04
N GLY A 103 -4.19 -11.50 24.78
CA GLY A 103 -5.43 -10.80 24.49
C GLY A 103 -6.45 -10.74 25.62
N GLN A 104 -6.02 -11.00 26.88
CA GLN A 104 -6.93 -11.14 28.04
C GLN A 104 -7.75 -9.89 28.35
N ASP A 105 -7.28 -8.71 27.96
CA ASP A 105 -7.98 -7.44 28.15
C ASP A 105 -9.09 -7.20 27.09
N PHE A 106 -9.19 -8.07 26.09
CA PHE A 106 -10.16 -7.97 25.01
C PHE A 106 -11.24 -9.05 25.14
N SER A 107 -12.50 -8.64 25.00
CA SER A 107 -13.64 -9.56 25.05
C SER A 107 -13.83 -10.35 23.76
N ARG A 108 -13.24 -9.90 22.63
CA ARG A 108 -13.35 -10.50 21.31
C ARG A 108 -12.00 -10.55 20.62
N ILE A 109 -11.66 -11.68 20.06
CA ILE A 109 -10.39 -11.90 19.35
C ILE A 109 -10.19 -10.91 18.18
N GLY A 110 -11.26 -10.54 17.47
CA GLY A 110 -11.17 -9.57 16.35
C GLY A 110 -10.77 -8.17 16.80
N ASP A 111 -11.16 -7.74 18.01
CA ASP A 111 -10.74 -6.45 18.57
C ASP A 111 -9.26 -6.48 18.94
N TRP A 112 -8.80 -7.58 19.52
CA TRP A 112 -7.39 -7.80 19.82
C TRP A 112 -6.54 -7.88 18.56
N ARG A 113 -6.98 -8.55 17.51
CA ARG A 113 -6.25 -8.61 16.23
C ARG A 113 -6.07 -7.21 15.63
N ARG A 114 -7.11 -6.37 15.65
CA ARG A 114 -7.01 -4.98 15.20
C ARG A 114 -6.05 -4.16 16.06
N ASP A 115 -6.10 -4.35 17.37
CA ASP A 115 -5.20 -3.68 18.30
C ASP A 115 -3.73 -4.05 18.04
N ASN A 116 -3.43 -5.32 17.74
CA ASN A 116 -2.09 -5.76 17.35
C ASN A 116 -1.58 -5.01 16.11
N VAL A 117 -2.42 -4.85 15.10
CA VAL A 117 -2.05 -4.10 13.88
C VAL A 117 -1.90 -2.61 14.18
N ASN A 118 -2.83 -2.02 14.94
CA ASN A 118 -2.75 -0.61 15.34
C ASN A 118 -1.49 -0.32 16.16
N THR A 119 -1.12 -1.24 17.05
CA THR A 119 0.11 -1.15 17.87
C THR A 119 1.37 -1.19 16.98
N LEU A 120 1.42 -2.08 15.99
CA LEU A 120 2.53 -2.10 15.04
C LEU A 120 2.64 -0.79 14.27
N ILE A 121 1.52 -0.28 13.71
CA ILE A 121 1.52 0.97 12.93
C ILE A 121 2.01 2.14 13.80
N ALA A 122 1.51 2.28 15.02
CA ALA A 122 1.95 3.33 15.94
C ALA A 122 3.43 3.20 16.33
N ALA A 123 3.92 1.98 16.56
CA ALA A 123 5.33 1.76 16.89
C ALA A 123 6.26 2.03 15.71
N LEU A 124 5.83 1.74 14.48
CA LEU A 124 6.56 2.12 13.27
C LEU A 124 6.61 3.63 13.11
N ASP A 125 5.49 4.33 13.20
CA ASP A 125 5.41 5.78 13.13
C ASP A 125 6.39 6.45 14.11
N GLU A 126 6.30 6.11 15.40
CA GLU A 126 7.18 6.65 16.45
C GLU A 126 8.66 6.35 16.17
N THR A 127 8.98 5.11 15.77
CA THR A 127 10.35 4.70 15.54
C THR A 127 10.96 5.39 14.32
N LEU A 128 10.23 5.41 13.21
CA LEU A 128 10.68 5.96 11.94
C LEU A 128 10.90 7.47 12.05
N HIS A 129 9.95 8.22 12.63
CA HIS A 129 10.08 9.67 12.81
C HIS A 129 11.09 10.06 13.90
N THR A 130 11.40 9.15 14.83
CA THR A 130 12.54 9.34 15.75
C THR A 130 13.88 9.23 15.03
N LEU A 131 13.98 8.38 14.01
CA LEU A 131 15.19 8.21 13.19
C LEU A 131 15.33 9.34 12.17
N ASP A 132 14.28 9.64 11.44
CA ASP A 132 14.20 10.77 10.51
C ASP A 132 12.79 11.36 10.50
N LYS A 133 12.65 12.59 11.01
CA LYS A 133 11.37 13.30 11.09
C LYS A 133 10.76 13.68 9.73
N ASN A 134 11.53 13.61 8.65
CA ASN A 134 11.06 13.93 7.29
C ASN A 134 10.74 12.67 6.48
N LEU A 135 11.01 11.48 7.04
CA LEU A 135 10.69 10.22 6.39
C LEU A 135 9.18 10.08 6.23
N SER A 136 8.72 9.65 5.06
CA SER A 136 7.31 9.36 4.84
C SER A 136 6.96 7.93 5.25
N PHE A 137 5.93 7.75 6.06
CA PHE A 137 5.40 6.44 6.41
C PHE A 137 3.97 6.27 5.94
N GLY A 138 3.70 5.26 5.13
CA GLY A 138 2.37 5.02 4.59
C GLY A 138 1.99 3.55 4.45
N VAL A 139 0.69 3.33 4.23
CA VAL A 139 0.10 2.00 4.11
C VAL A 139 -0.84 1.96 2.92
N SER A 140 -0.84 0.85 2.16
CA SER A 140 -1.83 0.56 1.12
C SER A 140 -2.80 -0.54 1.57
N PRO A 141 -3.84 -0.21 2.36
CA PRO A 141 -4.83 -1.18 2.81
C PRO A 141 -5.73 -1.62 1.66
N ALA A 142 -6.43 -2.76 1.83
CA ALA A 142 -7.49 -3.16 0.92
C ALA A 142 -8.54 -2.05 0.78
N GLY A 143 -9.05 -1.86 -0.44
CA GLY A 143 -9.85 -0.69 -0.84
C GLY A 143 -11.18 -0.51 -0.13
N ILE A 144 -11.77 -1.59 0.42
CA ILE A 144 -12.99 -1.54 1.25
C ILE A 144 -12.59 -1.60 2.73
N TRP A 145 -12.72 -0.48 3.44
CA TRP A 145 -12.53 -0.50 4.89
C TRP A 145 -13.57 -1.39 5.57
N GLU A 146 -14.85 -1.11 5.35
CA GLU A 146 -15.98 -1.95 5.78
C GLU A 146 -17.19 -1.67 4.90
N ASN A 147 -18.05 -2.68 4.73
CA ASN A 147 -19.31 -2.52 4.03
C ASN A 147 -20.34 -1.79 4.88
N LYS A 148 -21.09 -0.86 4.30
CA LYS A 148 -22.10 -0.08 5.01
C LYS A 148 -23.18 -0.94 5.66
N SER A 149 -23.44 -2.12 5.12
CA SER A 149 -24.40 -3.08 5.68
C SER A 149 -23.95 -3.65 7.02
N ALA A 150 -22.62 -3.75 7.27
CA ALA A 150 -22.04 -4.25 8.51
C ALA A 150 -21.70 -3.10 9.49
N ASN A 151 -21.30 -1.95 8.97
CA ASN A 151 -20.95 -0.78 9.77
C ASN A 151 -21.44 0.51 9.08
N SER A 152 -22.20 1.33 9.78
CA SER A 152 -22.76 2.59 9.24
C SER A 152 -21.71 3.60 8.74
N LYS A 153 -20.45 3.48 9.21
CA LYS A 153 -19.30 4.27 8.73
C LYS A 153 -18.72 3.73 7.41
N GLY A 154 -19.06 2.50 7.02
CA GLY A 154 -18.55 1.82 5.84
C GLY A 154 -19.02 2.43 4.51
N SER A 155 -18.38 2.00 3.43
CA SER A 155 -18.75 2.34 2.07
C SER A 155 -19.96 1.58 1.56
N ASN A 156 -20.65 2.10 0.55
CA ASN A 156 -21.78 1.40 -0.09
C ASN A 156 -21.23 0.33 -1.05
N THR A 157 -20.69 -0.71 -0.49
CA THR A 157 -19.99 -1.80 -1.19
C THR A 157 -20.44 -3.16 -0.67
N GLN A 158 -20.05 -4.21 -1.40
CA GLN A 158 -20.24 -5.62 -1.06
C GLN A 158 -18.96 -6.38 -1.46
N GLY A 159 -18.06 -6.58 -0.51
CA GLY A 159 -16.79 -7.25 -0.76
C GLY A 159 -16.03 -7.50 0.51
N GLN A 160 -14.88 -8.14 0.40
CA GLN A 160 -14.00 -8.37 1.54
C GLN A 160 -13.60 -7.04 2.18
N SER A 161 -13.77 -6.94 3.49
CA SER A 161 -13.46 -5.74 4.26
C SER A 161 -12.13 -5.84 4.98
N SER A 162 -11.38 -4.75 4.99
CA SER A 162 -10.11 -4.70 5.72
C SER A 162 -10.32 -4.69 7.23
N TYR A 163 -11.35 -4.03 7.73
CA TYR A 163 -11.64 -3.90 9.15
C TYR A 163 -12.06 -5.20 9.83
N SER A 164 -13.06 -5.91 9.26
CA SER A 164 -13.63 -7.11 9.88
C SER A 164 -12.91 -8.39 9.52
N GLU A 165 -12.28 -8.47 8.34
CA GLU A 165 -11.74 -9.72 7.81
C GLU A 165 -10.20 -9.75 7.82
N LEU A 166 -9.56 -8.60 7.61
CA LEU A 166 -8.09 -8.47 7.60
C LEU A 166 -7.55 -7.73 8.83
N TYR A 167 -8.45 -7.28 9.71
CA TYR A 167 -8.16 -6.59 10.97
C TYR A 167 -7.33 -5.30 10.82
N CYS A 168 -7.48 -4.62 9.68
CA CYS A 168 -6.84 -3.34 9.37
C CYS A 168 -7.81 -2.19 9.69
N ASP A 169 -7.56 -1.44 10.76
CA ASP A 169 -8.38 -0.27 11.11
C ASP A 169 -7.74 1.01 10.59
N SER A 170 -7.75 1.19 9.27
CA SER A 170 -7.16 2.37 8.63
C SER A 170 -7.83 3.69 9.05
N LEU A 171 -9.10 3.69 9.46
CA LEU A 171 -9.71 4.88 10.06
C LEU A 171 -9.07 5.25 11.40
N GLN A 172 -8.65 4.27 12.21
CA GLN A 172 -7.93 4.53 13.45
C GLN A 172 -6.58 5.18 13.16
N TRP A 173 -5.84 4.69 12.15
CA TRP A 173 -4.55 5.25 11.78
C TRP A 173 -4.66 6.69 11.28
N ILE A 174 -5.64 6.97 10.41
CA ILE A 174 -5.95 8.32 9.91
C ILE A 174 -6.30 9.26 11.07
N ASN A 175 -7.20 8.84 11.97
CA ASN A 175 -7.64 9.69 13.09
C ASN A 175 -6.55 9.91 14.15
N ALA A 176 -5.64 8.96 14.33
CA ALA A 176 -4.52 9.06 15.25
C ALA A 176 -3.31 9.80 14.65
N GLY A 177 -3.28 9.96 13.32
CA GLY A 177 -2.13 10.54 12.63
C GLY A 177 -0.88 9.66 12.72
N THR A 178 -1.04 8.34 12.70
CA THR A 178 0.07 7.36 12.78
C THR A 178 0.53 6.88 11.41
N VAL A 179 0.12 7.54 10.36
CA VAL A 179 0.62 7.42 8.99
C VAL A 179 0.64 8.80 8.34
N ASP A 180 1.63 9.09 7.51
CA ASP A 180 1.69 10.32 6.74
C ASP A 180 0.79 10.26 5.51
N TYR A 181 0.63 9.08 4.94
CA TYR A 181 -0.26 8.86 3.83
C TYR A 181 -0.95 7.51 3.87
N ILE A 182 -2.10 7.45 3.22
CA ILE A 182 -2.86 6.21 2.98
C ILE A 182 -3.07 6.05 1.48
N CYS A 183 -2.88 4.80 0.99
CA CYS A 183 -3.01 4.45 -0.43
C CYS A 183 -3.93 3.24 -0.63
N PRO A 184 -5.25 3.37 -0.45
CA PRO A 184 -6.18 2.25 -0.58
C PRO A 184 -6.13 1.64 -1.99
N GLN A 185 -6.14 0.31 -2.05
CA GLN A 185 -6.07 -0.48 -3.29
C GLN A 185 -7.46 -0.55 -3.95
N LEU A 186 -7.79 0.46 -4.79
CA LEU A 186 -9.09 0.55 -5.47
C LEU A 186 -9.05 -0.19 -6.83
N TYR A 187 -8.83 -1.50 -6.78
CA TYR A 187 -8.59 -2.32 -7.97
C TYR A 187 -9.89 -2.80 -8.65
N TRP A 188 -10.92 -1.97 -8.69
CA TRP A 188 -12.20 -2.19 -9.38
C TRP A 188 -12.45 -1.11 -10.41
N SER A 189 -13.24 -1.43 -11.43
CA SER A 189 -13.60 -0.47 -12.47
C SER A 189 -14.69 0.51 -12.01
N ILE A 190 -14.76 1.66 -12.69
CA ILE A 190 -15.89 2.58 -12.55
C ILE A 190 -17.16 1.87 -13.02
N GLY A 191 -18.19 1.89 -12.16
CA GLY A 191 -19.47 1.25 -12.42
C GLY A 191 -19.53 -0.25 -12.03
N PHE A 192 -18.50 -0.80 -11.40
CA PHE A 192 -18.58 -2.16 -10.84
C PHE A 192 -19.43 -2.15 -9.57
N GLU A 193 -20.70 -2.54 -9.66
CA GLU A 193 -21.72 -2.39 -8.62
C GLU A 193 -21.28 -2.86 -7.22
N PRO A 194 -20.62 -4.03 -7.03
CA PRO A 194 -20.20 -4.46 -5.70
C PRO A 194 -19.13 -3.58 -5.04
N ALA A 195 -18.28 -2.91 -5.83
CA ALA A 195 -17.20 -2.07 -5.33
C ALA A 195 -16.83 -1.02 -6.37
N ASP A 196 -17.76 -0.11 -6.69
CA ASP A 196 -17.55 0.94 -7.67
C ASP A 196 -16.42 1.87 -7.26
N PHE A 197 -15.45 2.07 -8.16
CA PHE A 197 -14.27 2.90 -7.96
C PHE A 197 -14.63 4.32 -7.49
N GLN A 198 -15.57 4.98 -8.16
CA GLN A 198 -15.99 6.34 -7.79
C GLN A 198 -16.60 6.41 -6.38
N THR A 199 -17.37 5.40 -6.01
CA THR A 199 -17.98 5.30 -4.67
C THR A 199 -16.89 5.18 -3.60
N LEU A 200 -15.85 4.38 -3.86
CA LEU A 200 -14.73 4.19 -2.95
C LEU A 200 -13.84 5.44 -2.86
N VAL A 201 -13.52 6.08 -3.98
CA VAL A 201 -12.79 7.37 -4.00
C VAL A 201 -13.47 8.39 -3.09
N LYS A 202 -14.80 8.61 -3.26
CA LYS A 202 -15.56 9.54 -2.42
C LYS A 202 -15.56 9.15 -0.95
N TRP A 203 -15.58 7.87 -0.66
CA TRP A 203 -15.54 7.37 0.71
C TRP A 203 -14.18 7.67 1.36
N TRP A 204 -13.08 7.40 0.67
CA TRP A 204 -11.73 7.65 1.17
C TRP A 204 -11.42 9.16 1.30
N GLN A 205 -11.85 9.99 0.35
CA GLN A 205 -11.77 11.46 0.49
C GLN A 205 -12.45 11.94 1.78
N LYS A 206 -13.63 11.42 2.05
CA LYS A 206 -14.34 11.73 3.30
C LYS A 206 -13.60 11.21 4.53
N ALA A 207 -12.97 10.04 4.45
CA ALA A 207 -12.25 9.43 5.56
C ALA A 207 -11.06 10.28 6.00
N VAL A 208 -10.33 10.90 5.06
CA VAL A 208 -9.18 11.77 5.36
C VAL A 208 -9.51 13.23 5.58
N SER A 209 -10.73 13.68 5.27
CA SER A 209 -11.13 15.10 5.18
C SER A 209 -10.91 15.96 6.43
N THR A 210 -10.66 15.35 7.57
CA THR A 210 -10.43 16.05 8.86
C THR A 210 -9.06 15.72 9.46
N SER A 211 -8.15 15.18 8.66
CA SER A 211 -6.79 14.81 9.08
C SER A 211 -5.75 15.44 8.14
N ASP A 212 -4.49 15.42 8.56
CA ASP A 212 -3.34 15.84 7.75
C ASP A 212 -2.78 14.66 6.92
N VAL A 213 -3.41 13.48 6.99
CA VAL A 213 -2.96 12.28 6.25
C VAL A 213 -3.24 12.46 4.76
N ALA A 214 -2.18 12.35 3.97
CA ALA A 214 -2.28 12.44 2.51
C ALA A 214 -2.99 11.22 1.92
N LEU A 215 -3.88 11.43 0.94
CA LEU A 215 -4.59 10.37 0.23
C LEU A 215 -3.99 10.18 -1.17
N TYR A 216 -3.46 8.99 -1.41
CA TYR A 216 -3.16 8.48 -2.74
C TYR A 216 -4.15 7.39 -3.12
N ILE A 217 -4.41 7.18 -4.40
CA ILE A 217 -5.33 6.15 -4.87
C ILE A 217 -4.56 5.03 -5.58
N GLY A 218 -4.65 3.82 -5.04
CA GLY A 218 -4.08 2.63 -5.67
C GLY A 218 -4.90 2.17 -6.88
N ILE A 219 -4.27 2.10 -8.06
CA ILE A 219 -4.86 1.67 -9.33
C ILE A 219 -4.29 0.32 -9.73
N GLY A 220 -5.16 -0.66 -9.99
CA GLY A 220 -4.78 -2.01 -10.39
C GLY A 220 -4.44 -2.11 -11.88
N ALA A 221 -3.30 -1.58 -12.31
CA ALA A 221 -2.86 -1.64 -13.71
C ALA A 221 -2.71 -3.07 -14.25
N TYR A 222 -2.41 -4.05 -13.37
CA TYR A 222 -2.32 -5.47 -13.75
C TYR A 222 -3.64 -5.99 -14.36
N ARG A 223 -4.79 -5.43 -13.98
CA ARG A 223 -6.09 -5.80 -14.56
C ARG A 223 -6.16 -5.49 -16.05
N SER A 224 -5.59 -4.35 -16.48
CA SER A 224 -5.51 -4.01 -17.92
C SER A 224 -4.45 -4.86 -18.63
N ALA A 225 -3.34 -5.16 -17.96
CA ALA A 225 -2.29 -6.03 -18.51
C ALA A 225 -2.77 -7.47 -18.77
N GLU A 226 -3.67 -7.98 -17.95
CA GLU A 226 -4.23 -9.34 -18.04
C GLU A 226 -5.55 -9.41 -18.85
N ALA A 227 -6.17 -8.26 -19.16
CA ALA A 227 -7.48 -8.18 -19.80
C ALA A 227 -7.48 -8.67 -21.24
N GLN A 228 -8.60 -9.25 -21.66
CA GLN A 228 -8.82 -9.71 -23.03
C GLN A 228 -9.77 -8.77 -23.79
N PRO A 229 -9.75 -8.76 -25.13
CA PRO A 229 -10.68 -7.96 -25.92
C PRO A 229 -12.15 -8.18 -25.51
N GLY A 230 -12.82 -7.10 -25.09
CA GLY A 230 -14.19 -7.13 -24.58
C GLY A 230 -14.31 -7.00 -23.06
N ASP A 231 -13.23 -7.12 -22.32
CA ASP A 231 -13.22 -6.85 -20.87
C ASP A 231 -13.23 -5.34 -20.61
N THR A 232 -13.82 -4.92 -19.50
CA THR A 232 -13.86 -3.51 -19.08
C THR A 232 -12.48 -2.89 -18.94
N TRP A 233 -11.48 -3.68 -18.57
CA TRP A 233 -10.09 -3.25 -18.38
C TRP A 233 -9.21 -3.38 -19.63
N TYR A 234 -9.76 -3.80 -20.78
CA TYR A 234 -8.96 -3.99 -21.99
C TYR A 234 -8.39 -2.65 -22.51
N GLY A 235 -7.07 -2.59 -22.68
CA GLY A 235 -6.36 -1.38 -23.15
C GLY A 235 -6.19 -0.35 -22.02
N THR A 236 -6.22 0.94 -22.38
CA THR A 236 -6.00 2.06 -21.46
C THR A 236 -7.29 2.73 -20.97
N ASP A 237 -8.43 2.44 -21.61
CA ASP A 237 -9.67 3.22 -21.44
C ASP A 237 -10.14 3.32 -19.98
N GLU A 238 -10.05 2.24 -19.21
CA GLU A 238 -10.47 2.27 -17.80
C GLU A 238 -9.47 3.06 -16.94
N ILE A 239 -8.17 2.91 -17.16
CA ILE A 239 -7.14 3.72 -16.48
C ILE A 239 -7.35 5.20 -16.77
N GLU A 240 -7.59 5.57 -18.05
CA GLU A 240 -7.86 6.94 -18.46
C GLU A 240 -9.10 7.52 -17.77
N ARG A 241 -10.20 6.75 -17.69
CA ARG A 241 -11.42 7.15 -16.98
C ARG A 241 -11.18 7.36 -15.49
N GLN A 242 -10.40 6.50 -14.86
CA GLN A 242 -10.05 6.62 -13.44
C GLN A 242 -9.20 7.87 -13.20
N LEU A 243 -8.17 8.11 -13.99
CA LEU A 243 -7.33 9.31 -13.89
C LEU A 243 -8.14 10.59 -14.11
N THR A 244 -8.99 10.63 -15.12
CA THR A 244 -9.89 11.79 -15.37
C THR A 244 -10.77 12.08 -14.15
N LEU A 245 -11.29 11.04 -13.48
CA LEU A 245 -12.08 11.21 -12.27
C LEU A 245 -11.25 11.75 -11.10
N LEU A 246 -9.99 11.33 -10.98
CA LEU A 246 -9.09 11.77 -9.92
C LEU A 246 -8.58 13.19 -10.13
N ASP A 247 -8.37 13.61 -11.40
CA ASP A 247 -7.96 14.97 -11.78
C ASP A 247 -8.94 16.05 -11.28
N ASP A 248 -10.22 15.73 -11.27
CA ASP A 248 -11.28 16.62 -10.79
C ASP A 248 -11.36 16.67 -9.24
N SER A 249 -10.48 15.94 -8.54
CA SER A 249 -10.52 15.74 -7.09
C SER A 249 -9.47 16.61 -6.38
N ILE A 250 -9.91 17.47 -5.45
CA ILE A 250 -9.04 18.46 -4.77
C ILE A 250 -8.26 17.90 -3.57
N ASP A 251 -8.68 16.76 -3.02
CA ASP A 251 -8.12 16.22 -1.77
C ASP A 251 -7.32 14.91 -2.00
N ILE A 252 -6.92 14.62 -3.25
CA ILE A 252 -6.11 13.47 -3.63
C ILE A 252 -4.75 13.99 -4.10
N GLN A 253 -3.67 13.45 -3.52
CA GLN A 253 -2.31 13.88 -3.80
C GLN A 253 -1.71 13.20 -5.02
N GLY A 254 -2.31 12.10 -5.47
CA GLY A 254 -1.86 11.38 -6.66
C GLY A 254 -2.31 9.91 -6.69
N GLU A 255 -1.77 9.18 -7.64
CA GLU A 255 -2.08 7.78 -7.91
C GLU A 255 -0.85 6.89 -7.72
N VAL A 256 -1.11 5.63 -7.33
CA VAL A 256 -0.09 4.59 -7.22
C VAL A 256 -0.52 3.40 -8.06
N PHE A 257 0.23 3.10 -9.09
CA PHE A 257 -0.08 1.99 -10.00
C PHE A 257 0.54 0.68 -9.55
N PHE A 258 -0.25 -0.35 -9.43
CA PHE A 258 0.24 -1.70 -9.21
C PHE A 258 0.11 -2.50 -10.51
N SER A 259 1.21 -2.66 -11.27
CA SER A 259 2.59 -2.30 -11.02
C SER A 259 3.21 -1.61 -12.25
N TYR A 260 4.47 -1.13 -12.13
CA TYR A 260 5.22 -0.56 -13.25
C TYR A 260 5.34 -1.56 -14.42
N ALA A 261 5.70 -2.83 -14.12
CA ALA A 261 5.77 -3.89 -15.14
C ALA A 261 4.44 -4.11 -15.88
N SER A 262 3.31 -3.93 -15.17
CA SER A 262 1.98 -3.99 -15.79
C SER A 262 1.75 -2.82 -16.74
N LEU A 263 2.10 -1.59 -16.34
CA LEU A 263 1.98 -0.41 -17.20
C LEU A 263 2.76 -0.55 -18.51
N GLU A 264 3.98 -1.12 -18.45
CA GLU A 264 4.80 -1.35 -19.64
C GLU A 264 4.19 -2.38 -20.60
N SER A 265 3.46 -3.37 -20.08
CA SER A 265 2.86 -4.43 -20.87
C SER A 265 1.55 -4.04 -21.56
N ILE A 266 0.94 -2.92 -21.16
CA ILE A 266 -0.30 -2.41 -21.76
C ILE A 266 0.04 -1.57 -22.98
N ASP A 267 -0.45 -1.98 -24.16
CA ASP A 267 -0.19 -1.27 -25.41
C ASP A 267 -0.65 0.18 -25.36
N GLY A 268 0.25 1.11 -25.68
CA GLY A 268 0.00 2.55 -25.65
C GLY A 268 0.02 3.22 -24.27
N CYS A 269 0.00 2.47 -23.16
CA CYS A 269 -0.11 3.03 -21.81
C CYS A 269 1.05 3.97 -21.44
N PRO A 270 2.34 3.65 -21.69
CA PRO A 270 3.43 4.57 -21.39
C PRO A 270 3.32 5.91 -22.12
N ALA A 271 2.92 5.89 -23.38
CA ALA A 271 2.73 7.10 -24.18
C ALA A 271 1.53 7.93 -23.67
N PHE A 272 0.44 7.27 -23.31
CA PHE A 272 -0.73 7.91 -22.70
C PHE A 272 -0.35 8.59 -21.37
N LEU A 273 0.29 7.89 -20.43
CA LEU A 273 0.69 8.45 -19.14
C LEU A 273 1.65 9.63 -19.31
N THR A 274 2.61 9.53 -20.24
CA THR A 274 3.52 10.63 -20.55
C THR A 274 2.75 11.87 -20.99
N THR A 275 1.73 11.72 -21.83
CA THR A 275 0.89 12.84 -22.27
C THR A 275 0.03 13.38 -21.14
N HIS A 276 -0.60 12.51 -20.37
CA HIS A 276 -1.48 12.85 -19.26
C HIS A 276 -0.78 13.70 -18.20
N TYR A 277 0.44 13.33 -17.81
CA TYR A 277 1.22 14.06 -16.79
C TYR A 277 2.08 15.20 -17.34
N ALA A 278 2.24 15.31 -18.67
CA ALA A 278 2.93 16.46 -19.27
C ALA A 278 2.04 17.71 -19.41
N GLU A 279 0.72 17.57 -19.29
CA GLU A 279 -0.20 18.71 -19.25
C GLU A 279 -0.04 19.43 -17.91
N ASP A 280 0.31 20.73 -17.94
CA ASP A 280 0.41 21.60 -16.75
C ASP A 280 -0.97 21.68 -16.07
N LYS A 281 -1.28 20.71 -15.22
CA LYS A 281 -2.45 20.77 -14.34
C LYS A 281 -2.07 21.67 -13.16
N PRO A 282 -2.91 22.65 -12.79
CA PRO A 282 -2.66 23.48 -11.64
C PRO A 282 -2.62 22.57 -10.39
N VAL A 283 -1.44 22.32 -9.87
CA VAL A 283 -1.25 21.66 -8.58
C VAL A 283 -1.82 22.59 -7.52
N THR A 284 -2.99 22.29 -7.00
CA THR A 284 -3.51 22.93 -5.79
C THR A 284 -2.71 22.41 -4.61
N LYS A 285 -1.52 22.99 -4.41
CA LYS A 285 -0.75 22.75 -3.16
C LYS A 285 -1.40 23.50 -2.01
N PRO A 286 -1.48 22.88 -0.82
CA PRO A 286 -1.46 23.65 0.40
C PRO A 286 -0.11 24.39 0.43
N ASP A 287 -0.15 25.69 0.72
CA ASP A 287 1.01 26.58 0.77
C ASP A 287 2.11 26.04 1.69
N THR A 288 3.17 25.47 1.12
CA THR A 288 4.50 25.53 1.69
C THR A 288 5.44 25.96 0.57
N ASP A 289 5.96 27.17 0.75
CA ASP A 289 6.80 27.94 -0.13
C ASP A 289 8.04 27.13 -0.60
N ASN A 290 8.06 26.72 -1.88
CA ASN A 290 9.31 26.62 -2.65
C ASN A 290 9.00 26.54 -4.17
N SER A 291 9.21 27.65 -4.86
CA SER A 291 8.99 27.79 -6.29
C SER A 291 10.16 27.24 -7.10
N GLY A 292 9.92 26.20 -7.87
CA GLY A 292 10.79 25.77 -8.97
C GLY A 292 9.94 25.44 -10.19
N THR A 293 9.99 26.28 -11.23
CA THR A 293 9.34 26.08 -12.52
C THR A 293 10.15 25.04 -13.32
N ILE A 294 9.56 23.90 -13.65
CA ILE A 294 10.17 22.87 -14.51
C ILE A 294 10.22 23.38 -15.94
N THR A 295 11.37 23.29 -16.59
CA THR A 295 11.57 23.72 -17.97
C THR A 295 11.21 22.62 -18.97
N GLN A 296 10.93 22.97 -20.26
CA GLN A 296 10.68 21.98 -21.32
C GLN A 296 11.82 20.97 -21.51
N GLU A 297 13.06 21.32 -21.16
CA GLU A 297 14.21 20.41 -21.19
C GLU A 297 14.13 19.34 -20.09
N GLU A 298 13.63 19.69 -18.91
CA GLU A 298 13.42 18.78 -17.78
C GLU A 298 12.29 17.78 -18.07
N ALA A 299 11.21 18.22 -18.73
CA ALA A 299 10.14 17.35 -19.17
C ALA A 299 10.61 16.32 -20.24
N GLN A 300 11.49 16.74 -21.14
CA GLN A 300 12.10 15.86 -22.16
C GLN A 300 13.08 14.85 -21.53
N GLN A 301 13.79 15.25 -20.47
CA GLN A 301 14.63 14.34 -19.69
C GLN A 301 13.79 13.32 -18.90
N GLN A 302 12.63 13.71 -18.39
CA GLN A 302 11.70 12.79 -17.69
C GLN A 302 11.11 11.74 -18.63
N ALA A 303 10.78 12.10 -19.88
CA ALA A 303 10.30 11.12 -20.88
C ALA A 303 11.36 10.10 -21.27
N THR A 304 12.62 10.54 -21.39
CA THR A 304 13.78 9.63 -21.64
C THR A 304 14.05 8.73 -20.42
N LEU A 305 13.62 9.17 -19.25
CA LEU A 305 13.76 8.49 -17.98
C LEU A 305 12.86 7.25 -17.85
N LEU A 306 11.59 7.37 -18.29
CA LEU A 306 10.65 6.23 -18.33
C LEU A 306 11.22 5.11 -19.21
N ASP A 307 11.87 5.45 -20.35
CA ASP A 307 12.52 4.47 -21.24
C ASP A 307 13.77 3.80 -20.60
N MET A 308 14.49 4.50 -19.72
CA MET A 308 15.65 3.94 -19.01
C MET A 308 15.24 3.10 -17.79
N LEU A 309 14.22 3.49 -17.05
CA LEU A 309 13.70 2.72 -15.90
C LEU A 309 13.11 1.38 -16.36
N SER A 310 12.48 1.34 -17.54
CA SER A 310 11.93 0.14 -18.15
C SER A 310 12.94 -1.00 -18.26
N ARG A 311 14.14 -0.67 -18.68
CA ARG A 311 15.21 -1.67 -18.92
C ARG A 311 15.83 -2.21 -17.63
N PHE A 312 15.69 -1.51 -16.52
CA PHE A 312 16.32 -1.86 -15.24
C PHE A 312 15.41 -2.68 -14.31
N ILE A 313 14.10 -2.41 -14.32
CA ILE A 313 13.12 -3.06 -13.42
C ILE A 313 12.84 -4.52 -13.81
N VAL A 314 12.93 -4.87 -15.08
CA VAL A 314 12.71 -6.25 -15.59
C VAL A 314 13.75 -7.26 -15.04
N SER A 315 14.91 -6.82 -14.55
CA SER A 315 15.97 -7.73 -14.09
C SER A 315 15.88 -8.18 -12.63
N LEU A 316 14.97 -7.61 -11.82
CA LEU A 316 14.88 -7.85 -10.37
C LEU A 316 13.70 -8.72 -9.89
N PHE A 317 12.80 -9.09 -10.81
CA PHE A 317 11.66 -9.96 -10.54
C PHE A 317 11.69 -11.26 -11.34
N ARG A 318 12.88 -11.83 -11.57
CA ARG A 318 13.04 -13.20 -12.05
C ARG A 318 13.61 -14.07 -10.95
#